data_870f542072e0e3c47e4cfb57c5b5a212
#
_entry.id   870f542072e0e3c47e4cfb57c5b5a212
#
_cell.length_a   1.000
_cell.length_b   1.000
_cell.length_c   1.000
_cell.angle_alpha   90.00
_cell.angle_beta   90.00
_cell.angle_gamma   90.00
#
_symmetry.space_group_name_H-M   'P 1'
#
loop_
_entity.id
_entity.type
_entity.pdbx_description
1 polymer ?
#
loop_
_entity_poly.entity_id
_entity_poly.type
_entity_poly.pdbx_seq_one_letter_code
_entity_poly.pdbx_strand_id
1 'polypeptide(L)'
;MYIKIGPYKDFYGIYQFTNIFHKIGVSEDRCDKIGDWLTKTWIHDVCEWVNNKRIRTIKVRIDKYDTWNMDNTLAHIILPMLHQLKETKHGCSDVNDEDVPKKLRRSSVSKGYKEHDWETDDNWEARWDWVMDEMILAFSNQINDNEGWEGEYVKAGEWHFEEEKDGMSKMIWDKKPMVDNKGIKAHRARMQNGFILFGKYYTGLWD
;
A
#
# COMPACT_ATOMS: atom_id res chain seq x y z
N MET A 1 12.59 -1.67 15.79
CA MET A 1 11.42 -2.57 15.85
C MET A 1 11.70 -3.90 15.17
N TYR A 2 11.10 -4.99 15.63
CA TYR A 2 11.14 -6.31 14.99
C TYR A 2 9.74 -6.90 14.96
N ILE A 3 9.27 -7.23 13.76
CA ILE A 3 7.95 -7.85 13.56
C ILE A 3 8.15 -9.15 12.81
N LYS A 4 7.63 -10.26 13.37
CA LYS A 4 7.58 -11.55 12.71
C LYS A 4 6.18 -12.15 12.89
N ILE A 5 5.50 -12.33 11.77
CA ILE A 5 4.17 -12.96 11.71
C ILE A 5 4.29 -14.18 10.80
N GLY A 6 3.93 -15.35 11.30
CA GLY A 6 3.95 -16.57 10.50
C GLY A 6 4.29 -17.82 11.32
N PRO A 7 4.42 -18.97 10.69
CA PRO A 7 4.02 -19.25 9.31
C PRO A 7 2.49 -19.25 9.15
N TYR A 8 2.00 -19.12 7.92
CA TYR A 8 0.57 -19.31 7.62
C TYR A 8 0.26 -20.80 7.53
N LYS A 9 -0.90 -21.22 8.08
CA LYS A 9 -1.23 -22.65 8.21
C LYS A 9 -1.30 -23.37 6.87
N ASP A 10 -1.89 -22.74 5.86
CA ASP A 10 -2.20 -23.36 4.58
C ASP A 10 -1.08 -23.26 3.54
N PHE A 11 0.16 -22.99 3.98
CA PHE A 11 1.30 -22.82 3.08
C PHE A 11 1.73 -24.12 2.36
N TYR A 12 1.46 -25.30 2.93
CA TYR A 12 1.75 -26.59 2.29
C TYR A 12 0.45 -27.32 1.97
N GLY A 13 -0.15 -26.95 0.84
CA GLY A 13 -1.28 -27.66 0.27
C GLY A 13 -0.88 -28.45 -0.98
N ILE A 14 -1.68 -29.40 -1.37
CA ILE A 14 -1.46 -30.23 -2.56
C ILE A 14 -1.38 -29.37 -3.82
N TYR A 15 -2.23 -28.36 -3.93
CA TYR A 15 -2.25 -27.43 -5.08
C TYR A 15 -0.99 -26.56 -5.16
N GLN A 16 -0.31 -26.27 -4.05
CA GLN A 16 0.97 -25.58 -4.09
C GLN A 16 2.09 -26.49 -4.67
N PHE A 17 2.00 -27.80 -4.48
CA PHE A 17 2.89 -28.75 -5.17
C PHE A 17 2.57 -28.84 -6.65
N THR A 18 1.31 -28.85 -7.04
CA THR A 18 0.92 -28.89 -8.47
C THR A 18 1.28 -27.61 -9.19
N ASN A 19 1.29 -26.45 -8.54
CA ASN A 19 1.79 -25.19 -9.09
C ASN A 19 3.27 -25.24 -9.49
N ILE A 20 4.08 -26.12 -8.85
CA ILE A 20 5.47 -26.35 -9.29
C ILE A 20 5.48 -26.99 -10.68
N PHE A 21 4.56 -27.94 -10.95
CA PHE A 21 4.42 -28.57 -12.27
C PHE A 21 3.93 -27.57 -13.33
N HIS A 22 3.07 -26.64 -12.95
CA HIS A 22 2.66 -25.54 -13.86
C HIS A 22 3.87 -24.68 -14.27
N LYS A 23 4.77 -24.34 -13.34
CA LYS A 23 6.00 -23.58 -13.63
C LYS A 23 6.97 -24.28 -14.58
N ILE A 24 6.91 -25.60 -14.70
CA ILE A 24 7.72 -26.38 -15.64
C ILE A 24 6.97 -26.75 -16.93
N GLY A 25 5.82 -26.09 -17.20
CA GLY A 25 5.11 -26.19 -18.48
C GLY A 25 3.97 -27.22 -18.55
N VAL A 26 3.53 -27.78 -17.43
CA VAL A 26 2.32 -28.62 -17.38
C VAL A 26 1.08 -27.72 -17.45
N SER A 27 0.10 -28.08 -18.27
CA SER A 27 -1.15 -27.30 -18.38
C SER A 27 -1.93 -27.31 -17.07
N GLU A 28 -2.63 -26.21 -16.79
CA GLU A 28 -3.43 -25.99 -15.58
C GLU A 28 -4.43 -27.13 -15.34
N ASP A 29 -5.19 -27.55 -16.35
CA ASP A 29 -6.13 -28.67 -16.29
C ASP A 29 -5.50 -30.01 -15.83
N ARG A 30 -4.22 -30.22 -16.18
CA ARG A 30 -3.48 -31.42 -15.74
C ARG A 30 -3.00 -31.27 -14.31
N CYS A 31 -2.58 -30.07 -13.92
CA CYS A 31 -2.19 -29.77 -12.55
C CYS A 31 -3.38 -29.96 -11.60
N ASP A 32 -4.57 -29.52 -11.98
CA ASP A 32 -5.79 -29.69 -11.19
C ASP A 32 -6.17 -31.17 -11.06
N LYS A 33 -6.14 -31.94 -12.14
CA LYS A 33 -6.40 -33.38 -12.08
C LYS A 33 -5.39 -34.14 -11.21
N ILE A 34 -4.13 -33.75 -11.26
CA ILE A 34 -3.09 -34.30 -10.37
C ILE A 34 -3.38 -33.89 -8.93
N GLY A 35 -3.77 -32.63 -8.68
CA GLY A 35 -4.17 -32.13 -7.38
C GLY A 35 -5.33 -32.93 -6.81
N ASP A 36 -6.40 -33.09 -7.56
CA ASP A 36 -7.61 -33.85 -7.18
C ASP A 36 -7.31 -35.34 -6.90
N TRP A 37 -6.36 -35.90 -7.64
CA TRP A 37 -5.93 -37.28 -7.34
C TRP A 37 -5.10 -37.35 -6.07
N LEU A 38 -4.16 -36.41 -5.86
CA LEU A 38 -3.33 -36.33 -4.67
C LEU A 38 -4.15 -36.07 -3.40
N THR A 39 -5.25 -35.33 -3.47
CA THR A 39 -6.15 -35.09 -2.32
C THR A 39 -6.80 -36.36 -1.79
N LYS A 40 -6.90 -37.39 -2.60
CA LYS A 40 -7.46 -38.72 -2.24
C LYS A 40 -6.41 -39.70 -1.71
N THR A 41 -5.15 -39.25 -1.61
CA THR A 41 -4.03 -40.07 -1.16
C THR A 41 -3.58 -39.69 0.25
N TRP A 42 -2.79 -40.55 0.86
CA TRP A 42 -2.15 -40.28 2.18
C TRP A 42 -1.29 -39.01 2.23
N ILE A 43 -0.90 -38.46 1.09
CA ILE A 43 -0.15 -37.23 0.97
C ILE A 43 -0.98 -36.05 1.52
N HIS A 44 -2.28 -36.06 1.31
CA HIS A 44 -3.20 -35.08 1.89
C HIS A 44 -3.13 -35.08 3.42
N ASP A 45 -3.21 -36.27 4.02
CA ASP A 45 -3.17 -36.45 5.48
C ASP A 45 -1.84 -35.96 6.06
N VAL A 46 -0.72 -36.20 5.36
CA VAL A 46 0.59 -35.68 5.74
C VAL A 46 0.65 -34.17 5.66
N CYS A 47 0.11 -33.55 4.59
CA CYS A 47 0.02 -32.10 4.45
C CYS A 47 -0.81 -31.50 5.57
N GLU A 48 -1.97 -32.05 5.87
CA GLU A 48 -2.82 -31.64 6.99
C GLU A 48 -2.11 -31.79 8.35
N TRP A 49 -1.45 -32.92 8.57
CA TRP A 49 -0.70 -33.13 9.81
C TRP A 49 0.42 -32.08 9.98
N VAL A 50 1.16 -31.77 8.92
CA VAL A 50 2.18 -30.69 8.94
C VAL A 50 1.56 -29.35 9.21
N ASN A 51 0.46 -29.00 8.52
CA ASN A 51 -0.23 -27.73 8.69
C ASN A 51 -0.85 -27.59 10.08
N ASN A 52 -1.41 -28.67 10.65
CA ASN A 52 -2.00 -28.66 11.99
C ASN A 52 -0.95 -28.51 13.11
N LYS A 53 0.29 -28.93 12.87
CA LYS A 53 1.41 -28.70 13.80
C LYS A 53 1.99 -27.28 13.69
N ARG A 54 1.68 -26.52 12.64
CA ARG A 54 2.14 -25.15 12.48
C ARG A 54 1.34 -24.21 13.35
N ILE A 55 1.98 -23.64 14.33
CA ILE A 55 1.40 -22.61 15.18
C ILE A 55 1.81 -21.26 14.60
N ARG A 56 0.83 -20.47 14.19
CA ARG A 56 1.07 -19.07 13.78
C ARG A 56 1.62 -18.30 14.97
N THR A 57 2.85 -17.83 14.85
CA THR A 57 3.50 -17.06 15.89
C THR A 57 3.51 -15.60 15.48
N ILE A 58 3.01 -14.73 16.36
CA ILE A 58 3.11 -13.29 16.22
C ILE A 58 4.12 -12.82 17.28
N LYS A 59 5.26 -12.33 16.82
CA LYS A 59 6.29 -11.72 17.67
C LYS A 59 6.47 -10.27 17.26
N VAL A 60 6.16 -9.37 18.16
CA VAL A 60 6.36 -7.92 17.95
C VAL A 60 7.25 -7.44 19.09
N ARG A 61 8.39 -6.86 18.74
CA ARG A 61 9.28 -6.19 19.68
C ARG A 61 9.41 -4.73 19.25
N ILE A 62 9.00 -3.85 20.15
CA ILE A 62 9.03 -2.40 19.97
C ILE A 62 10.11 -1.85 20.90
N ASP A 63 10.98 -1.01 20.36
CA ASP A 63 11.92 -0.22 21.14
C ASP A 63 11.30 1.15 21.49
N LYS A 64 11.75 1.76 22.57
CA LYS A 64 11.27 3.10 22.98
C LYS A 64 11.53 4.18 21.92
N TYR A 65 12.52 4.00 21.06
CA TYR A 65 12.81 4.91 19.97
C TYR A 65 11.87 4.76 18.76
N ASP A 66 11.23 3.60 18.61
CA ASP A 66 10.27 3.37 17.52
C ASP A 66 9.01 4.24 17.66
N THR A 67 8.72 4.72 18.89
CA THR A 67 7.57 5.58 19.18
C THR A 67 7.90 7.07 19.08
N TRP A 68 9.16 7.44 18.98
CA TRP A 68 9.56 8.83 18.81
C TRP A 68 9.02 9.44 17.52
N ASN A 69 9.11 8.65 16.43
CA ASN A 69 8.62 8.97 15.10
C ASN A 69 7.69 7.83 14.61
N MET A 70 6.64 7.57 15.39
CA MET A 70 5.77 6.41 15.21
C MET A 70 5.07 6.41 13.84
N ASP A 71 4.68 7.55 13.35
CA ASP A 71 4.07 7.76 12.04
C ASP A 71 5.00 7.31 10.89
N ASN A 72 6.27 7.72 10.92
CA ASN A 72 7.28 7.27 9.95
C ASN A 72 7.57 5.77 10.11
N THR A 73 7.73 5.28 11.34
CA THR A 73 7.97 3.86 11.62
C THR A 73 6.85 2.97 11.10
N LEU A 74 5.60 3.38 11.29
CA LEU A 74 4.43 2.66 10.78
C LEU A 74 4.33 2.73 9.26
N ALA A 75 4.69 3.85 8.64
CA ALA A 75 4.67 4.02 7.20
C ALA A 75 5.57 2.98 6.50
N HIS A 76 6.76 2.68 7.06
CA HIS A 76 7.66 1.64 6.54
C HIS A 76 7.06 0.22 6.57
N ILE A 77 6.04 -0.03 7.41
CA ILE A 77 5.33 -1.31 7.48
C ILE A 77 4.13 -1.29 6.54
N ILE A 78 3.35 -0.21 6.58
CA ILE A 78 2.07 -0.11 5.86
C ILE A 78 2.30 0.00 4.35
N LEU A 79 3.26 0.82 3.92
CA LEU A 79 3.52 1.08 2.49
C LEU A 79 3.78 -0.21 1.68
N PRO A 80 4.73 -1.08 2.05
CA PRO A 80 4.95 -2.33 1.32
C PRO A 80 3.74 -3.27 1.36
N MET A 81 2.93 -3.24 2.43
CA MET A 81 1.70 -4.03 2.51
C MET A 81 0.64 -3.52 1.53
N LEU A 82 0.49 -2.20 1.39
CA LEU A 82 -0.42 -1.60 0.41
C LEU A 82 0.00 -1.91 -1.03
N HIS A 83 1.29 -1.84 -1.34
CA HIS A 83 1.81 -2.24 -2.66
C HIS A 83 1.51 -3.71 -2.95
N GLN A 84 1.84 -4.61 -2.00
CA GLN A 84 1.57 -6.03 -2.14
C GLN A 84 0.09 -6.32 -2.36
N LEU A 85 -0.78 -5.70 -1.54
CA LEU A 85 -2.23 -5.86 -1.67
C LEU A 85 -2.73 -5.37 -3.03
N LYS A 86 -2.24 -4.22 -3.51
CA LYS A 86 -2.63 -3.68 -4.81
C LYS A 86 -2.26 -4.61 -5.97
N GLU A 87 -1.10 -5.25 -5.89
CA GLU A 87 -0.60 -6.16 -6.93
C GLU A 87 -1.31 -7.52 -6.93
N THR A 88 -1.72 -8.01 -5.77
CA THR A 88 -2.23 -9.39 -5.62
C THR A 88 -3.72 -9.48 -5.34
N LYS A 89 -4.41 -8.36 -5.14
CA LYS A 89 -5.83 -8.35 -4.82
C LYS A 89 -6.68 -9.09 -5.85
N HIS A 90 -7.61 -9.90 -5.38
CA HIS A 90 -8.63 -10.58 -6.18
C HIS A 90 -10.01 -9.91 -6.03
N GLY A 91 -10.17 -9.06 -5.01
CA GLY A 91 -11.39 -8.33 -4.72
C GLY A 91 -11.19 -6.82 -4.58
N CYS A 92 -12.28 -6.09 -4.53
CA CYS A 92 -12.30 -4.64 -4.36
C CYS A 92 -13.29 -4.26 -3.27
N SER A 93 -12.89 -3.37 -2.37
CA SER A 93 -13.81 -2.76 -1.40
C SER A 93 -14.82 -1.85 -2.08
N ASP A 94 -16.00 -1.75 -1.50
CA ASP A 94 -16.99 -0.77 -1.94
C ASP A 94 -16.56 0.64 -1.54
N VAL A 95 -16.40 1.50 -2.55
CA VAL A 95 -15.90 2.87 -2.39
C VAL A 95 -17.04 3.87 -2.55
N ASN A 96 -17.13 4.83 -1.63
CA ASN A 96 -18.11 5.90 -1.70
C ASN A 96 -17.78 6.89 -2.82
N ASP A 97 -18.80 7.37 -3.53
CA ASP A 97 -18.68 8.32 -4.63
C ASP A 97 -18.02 9.66 -4.22
N GLU A 98 -18.18 10.06 -2.96
CA GLU A 98 -17.59 11.28 -2.41
C GLU A 98 -16.05 11.23 -2.31
N ASP A 99 -15.49 10.03 -2.17
CA ASP A 99 -14.07 9.80 -1.95
C ASP A 99 -13.26 9.73 -3.24
N VAL A 100 -13.92 9.71 -4.39
CA VAL A 100 -13.28 9.57 -5.70
C VAL A 100 -13.56 10.76 -6.61
N PRO A 101 -12.69 11.02 -7.60
CA PRO A 101 -12.92 12.03 -8.62
C PRO A 101 -14.24 11.79 -9.37
N LYS A 102 -14.87 12.86 -9.82
CA LYS A 102 -16.16 12.81 -10.54
C LYS A 102 -16.21 11.78 -11.66
N LYS A 103 -15.11 11.60 -12.39
CA LYS A 103 -15.00 10.64 -13.51
C LYS A 103 -15.14 9.17 -13.09
N LEU A 104 -14.87 8.84 -11.83
CA LEU A 104 -14.93 7.47 -11.30
C LEU A 104 -16.23 7.17 -10.54
N ARG A 105 -17.07 8.19 -10.30
CA ARG A 105 -18.32 8.02 -9.54
C ARG A 105 -19.30 7.14 -10.28
N ARG A 106 -20.19 6.47 -9.54
CA ARG A 106 -21.29 5.67 -10.09
C ARG A 106 -22.17 6.48 -11.04
N SER A 107 -22.36 7.77 -10.74
CA SER A 107 -23.13 8.70 -11.60
C SER A 107 -22.47 9.00 -12.94
N SER A 108 -21.17 8.71 -13.10
CA SER A 108 -20.42 8.95 -14.36
C SER A 108 -20.45 7.75 -15.30
N VAL A 109 -20.91 6.60 -14.82
CA VAL A 109 -21.01 5.39 -15.62
C VAL A 109 -22.38 5.39 -16.32
N SER A 110 -22.42 5.07 -17.60
CA SER A 110 -23.68 4.81 -18.29
C SER A 110 -24.42 3.69 -17.57
N LYS A 111 -25.71 3.91 -17.27
CA LYS A 111 -26.56 2.87 -16.68
C LYS A 111 -26.73 1.76 -17.71
N GLY A 112 -25.77 0.83 -17.77
CA GLY A 112 -25.93 -0.43 -18.49
C GLY A 112 -27.06 -1.25 -17.85
N TYR A 113 -27.64 -2.14 -18.62
CA TYR A 113 -28.55 -3.15 -18.09
C TYR A 113 -27.79 -3.99 -17.08
N LYS A 114 -28.30 -4.03 -15.84
CA LYS A 114 -27.81 -4.95 -14.81
C LYS A 114 -28.80 -6.11 -14.75
N GLU A 115 -28.29 -7.31 -14.93
CA GLU A 115 -29.10 -8.52 -14.84
C GLU A 115 -29.43 -8.85 -13.37
N HIS A 116 -28.51 -8.47 -12.47
CA HIS A 116 -28.61 -8.72 -11.03
C HIS A 116 -28.22 -7.51 -10.19
N ASP A 117 -28.82 -7.35 -9.02
CA ASP A 117 -28.55 -6.25 -8.06
C ASP A 117 -27.12 -6.27 -7.49
N TRP A 118 -26.43 -7.42 -7.52
CA TRP A 118 -25.07 -7.59 -7.05
C TRP A 118 -24.00 -7.27 -8.10
N GLU A 119 -24.38 -7.02 -9.35
CA GLU A 119 -23.43 -6.64 -10.40
C GLU A 119 -22.81 -5.28 -10.12
N THR A 120 -21.50 -5.24 -10.25
CA THR A 120 -20.70 -4.01 -10.11
C THR A 120 -20.71 -3.21 -11.42
N ASP A 121 -20.49 -1.92 -11.33
CA ASP A 121 -20.33 -1.06 -12.51
C ASP A 121 -18.89 -1.11 -13.05
N ASP A 122 -18.69 -0.64 -14.28
CA ASP A 122 -17.40 -0.68 -15.00
C ASP A 122 -16.25 0.06 -14.27
N ASN A 123 -16.57 0.97 -13.35
CA ASN A 123 -15.59 1.73 -12.59
C ASN A 123 -15.33 1.16 -11.18
N TRP A 124 -15.91 0.01 -10.84
CA TRP A 124 -15.80 -0.58 -9.50
C TRP A 124 -14.34 -0.78 -9.07
N GLU A 125 -13.57 -1.46 -9.91
CA GLU A 125 -12.16 -1.73 -9.66
C GLU A 125 -11.32 -0.45 -9.70
N ALA A 126 -11.55 0.40 -10.69
CA ALA A 126 -10.83 1.67 -10.85
C ALA A 126 -11.01 2.63 -9.67
N ARG A 127 -12.19 2.59 -8.99
CA ARG A 127 -12.41 3.36 -7.75
C ARG A 127 -11.51 2.88 -6.62
N TRP A 128 -11.44 1.55 -6.43
CA TRP A 128 -10.62 0.97 -5.38
C TRP A 128 -9.13 1.20 -5.65
N ASP A 129 -8.70 1.03 -6.90
CA ASP A 129 -7.32 1.33 -7.30
C ASP A 129 -6.93 2.77 -7.04
N TRP A 130 -7.81 3.72 -7.36
CA TRP A 130 -7.57 5.12 -7.08
C TRP A 130 -7.42 5.39 -5.57
N VAL A 131 -8.27 4.82 -4.75
CA VAL A 131 -8.21 4.94 -3.27
C VAL A 131 -6.89 4.37 -2.75
N MET A 132 -6.47 3.20 -3.24
CA MET A 132 -5.18 2.61 -2.86
C MET A 132 -4.00 3.47 -3.31
N ASP A 133 -4.07 4.10 -4.49
CA ASP A 133 -3.03 5.02 -4.96
C ASP A 133 -2.89 6.26 -4.09
N GLU A 134 -3.99 6.83 -3.62
CA GLU A 134 -3.96 7.96 -2.68
C GLU A 134 -3.40 7.56 -1.31
N MET A 135 -3.72 6.36 -0.82
CA MET A 135 -3.11 5.81 0.40
C MET A 135 -1.59 5.61 0.21
N ILE A 136 -1.17 4.95 -0.86
CA ILE A 136 0.24 4.71 -1.20
C ILE A 136 1.00 6.04 -1.30
N LEU A 137 0.43 7.03 -1.98
CA LEU A 137 1.02 8.37 -2.09
C LEU A 137 1.25 8.99 -0.70
N ALA A 138 0.27 8.92 0.19
CA ALA A 138 0.38 9.51 1.52
C ALA A 138 1.50 8.85 2.34
N PHE A 139 1.55 7.51 2.39
CA PHE A 139 2.58 6.78 3.13
C PHE A 139 3.97 6.87 2.48
N SER A 140 4.04 6.96 1.15
CA SER A 140 5.30 7.17 0.43
C SER A 140 5.92 8.52 0.77
N ASN A 141 5.12 9.60 0.76
CA ASN A 141 5.60 10.92 1.13
C ASN A 141 5.96 11.02 2.61
N GLN A 142 5.30 10.25 3.48
CA GLN A 142 5.65 10.19 4.90
C GLN A 142 7.05 9.59 5.14
N ILE A 143 7.43 8.59 4.38
CA ILE A 143 8.77 7.97 4.46
C ILE A 143 9.83 8.90 3.88
N ASN A 144 9.52 9.59 2.80
CA ASN A 144 10.45 10.46 2.06
C ASN A 144 10.56 11.89 2.63
N ASP A 145 9.96 12.13 3.80
CA ASP A 145 9.96 13.45 4.45
C ASP A 145 11.39 14.01 4.68
N ASN A 146 12.39 13.13 4.82
CA ASN A 146 13.79 13.53 4.96
C ASN A 146 14.45 13.99 3.63
N GLU A 147 13.91 13.61 2.47
CA GLU A 147 14.40 14.02 1.14
C GLU A 147 13.52 15.13 0.52
N GLY A 148 12.48 15.54 1.25
CA GLY A 148 11.74 16.76 1.06
C GLY A 148 10.93 16.87 -0.23
N TRP A 149 9.76 16.19 -0.29
CA TRP A 149 8.76 16.56 -1.30
C TRP A 149 8.48 18.10 -1.30
N GLU A 150 8.70 18.77 -0.18
CA GLU A 150 8.62 20.23 -0.09
C GLU A 150 9.66 20.92 -0.97
N GLY A 151 10.81 20.30 -1.23
CA GLY A 151 11.82 20.80 -2.13
C GLY A 151 11.34 21.02 -3.56
N GLU A 152 10.34 20.27 -4.02
CA GLU A 152 9.72 20.47 -5.33
C GLU A 152 9.00 21.82 -5.44
N TYR A 153 8.57 22.38 -4.30
CA TYR A 153 7.84 23.65 -4.17
C TYR A 153 8.74 24.81 -3.77
N VAL A 154 10.04 24.57 -3.60
CA VAL A 154 11.01 25.59 -3.18
C VAL A 154 12.05 25.79 -4.26
N LYS A 155 12.07 26.96 -4.89
CA LYS A 155 13.19 27.37 -5.73
C LYS A 155 14.25 27.97 -4.84
N ALA A 156 15.45 27.39 -4.87
CA ALA A 156 16.58 27.83 -4.06
C ALA A 156 16.87 29.32 -4.34
N GLY A 157 17.23 30.04 -3.29
CA GLY A 157 17.76 31.38 -3.38
C GLY A 157 19.28 31.35 -3.55
N GLU A 158 19.85 32.49 -3.87
CA GLU A 158 21.31 32.72 -3.90
C GLU A 158 21.68 33.64 -2.75
N TRP A 159 22.76 33.33 -2.05
CA TRP A 159 23.21 34.11 -0.91
C TRP A 159 24.74 34.07 -0.81
N HIS A 160 25.31 35.11 -0.16
CA HIS A 160 26.72 35.18 0.20
C HIS A 160 26.88 35.72 1.64
N PHE A 161 28.08 35.53 2.18
CA PHE A 161 28.42 36.12 3.47
C PHE A 161 29.15 37.45 3.23
N GLU A 162 28.78 38.48 3.96
CA GLU A 162 29.45 39.77 4.04
C GLU A 162 30.05 39.95 5.45
N GLU A 163 31.32 40.28 5.54
CA GLU A 163 31.98 40.52 6.83
C GLU A 163 31.60 41.91 7.36
N GLU A 164 31.08 41.96 8.57
CA GLU A 164 30.80 43.19 9.29
C GLU A 164 32.07 43.67 10.04
N LYS A 165 32.16 44.98 10.36
CA LYS A 165 33.32 45.63 10.98
C LYS A 165 33.65 45.11 12.39
N ASP A 166 32.78 44.35 13.01
CA ASP A 166 32.95 43.71 14.31
C ASP A 166 33.47 42.26 14.24
N GLY A 167 33.83 41.80 13.02
CA GLY A 167 34.34 40.43 12.80
C GLY A 167 33.25 39.37 12.70
N MET A 168 31.96 39.74 12.68
CA MET A 168 30.87 38.82 12.43
C MET A 168 30.56 38.78 10.94
N SER A 169 30.10 37.61 10.46
CA SER A 169 29.66 37.45 9.07
C SER A 169 28.14 37.46 9.01
N LYS A 170 27.60 38.31 8.16
CA LYS A 170 26.17 38.41 7.89
C LYS A 170 25.81 37.77 6.59
N MET A 171 24.80 36.88 6.63
CA MET A 171 24.24 36.28 5.42
C MET A 171 23.33 37.28 4.68
N ILE A 172 23.67 37.56 3.43
CA ILE A 172 22.89 38.41 2.55
C ILE A 172 22.32 37.60 1.40
N TRP A 173 21.04 37.77 1.15
CA TRP A 173 20.36 37.16 0.02
C TRP A 173 20.52 38.02 -1.23
N ASP A 174 21.22 37.47 -2.25
CA ASP A 174 21.27 38.05 -3.59
C ASP A 174 19.93 37.84 -4.29
N LYS A 175 19.36 36.64 -4.08
CA LYS A 175 18.05 36.27 -4.58
C LYS A 175 17.35 35.43 -3.51
N LYS A 176 16.22 35.94 -3.01
CA LYS A 176 15.44 35.21 -2.01
C LYS A 176 14.86 33.94 -2.58
N PRO A 177 14.78 32.85 -1.81
CA PRO A 177 14.09 31.64 -2.22
C PRO A 177 12.61 31.94 -2.50
N MET A 178 12.10 31.33 -3.56
CA MET A 178 10.65 31.37 -3.87
C MET A 178 10.00 30.09 -3.38
N VAL A 179 9.00 30.23 -2.52
CA VAL A 179 8.24 29.11 -1.95
C VAL A 179 6.83 29.14 -2.48
N ASP A 180 6.42 28.07 -3.15
CA ASP A 180 5.01 27.86 -3.53
C ASP A 180 4.19 27.32 -2.35
N ASN A 181 3.83 28.21 -1.43
CA ASN A 181 3.01 27.86 -0.27
C ASN A 181 1.63 27.29 -0.65
N LYS A 182 1.11 27.64 -1.84
CA LYS A 182 -0.18 27.12 -2.30
C LYS A 182 -0.04 25.66 -2.75
N GLY A 183 1.03 25.34 -3.47
CA GLY A 183 1.37 23.96 -3.85
C GLY A 183 1.62 23.09 -2.63
N ILE A 184 2.44 23.56 -1.67
CA ILE A 184 2.69 22.87 -0.40
C ILE A 184 1.38 22.55 0.34
N LYS A 185 0.50 23.54 0.48
CA LYS A 185 -0.78 23.36 1.16
C LYS A 185 -1.67 22.33 0.45
N ALA A 186 -1.72 22.37 -0.87
CA ALA A 186 -2.49 21.42 -1.66
C ALA A 186 -1.93 19.99 -1.54
N HIS A 187 -0.61 19.83 -1.59
CA HIS A 187 0.06 18.53 -1.43
C HIS A 187 -0.20 17.94 -0.03
N ARG A 188 -0.02 18.72 1.03
CA ARG A 188 -0.33 18.29 2.41
C ARG A 188 -1.80 17.90 2.57
N ALA A 189 -2.71 18.62 1.96
CA ALA A 189 -4.14 18.27 1.98
C ALA A 189 -4.40 16.92 1.30
N ARG A 190 -3.70 16.63 0.19
CA ARG A 190 -3.80 15.35 -0.51
C ARG A 190 -3.23 14.20 0.33
N MET A 191 -2.07 14.37 0.95
CA MET A 191 -1.51 13.39 1.88
C MET A 191 -2.48 13.10 3.04
N GLN A 192 -3.03 14.17 3.67
CA GLN A 192 -3.99 14.02 4.74
C GLN A 192 -5.25 13.25 4.29
N ASN A 193 -5.72 13.50 3.05
CA ASN A 193 -6.82 12.74 2.47
C ASN A 193 -6.47 11.24 2.34
N GLY A 194 -5.27 10.90 1.90
CA GLY A 194 -4.81 9.51 1.81
C GLY A 194 -4.82 8.79 3.17
N PHE A 195 -4.41 9.46 4.25
CA PHE A 195 -4.51 8.91 5.62
C PHE A 195 -5.97 8.76 6.08
N ILE A 196 -6.85 9.69 5.73
CA ILE A 196 -8.29 9.58 6.00
C ILE A 196 -8.88 8.38 5.27
N LEU A 197 -8.55 8.20 3.99
CA LEU A 197 -8.99 7.05 3.20
C LEU A 197 -8.48 5.73 3.78
N PHE A 198 -7.23 5.67 4.23
CA PHE A 198 -6.68 4.51 4.91
C PHE A 198 -7.50 4.15 6.17
N GLY A 199 -7.81 5.13 7.02
CA GLY A 199 -8.65 4.89 8.19
C GLY A 199 -10.09 4.48 7.83
N LYS A 200 -10.69 5.12 6.82
CA LYS A 200 -12.06 4.86 6.36
C LYS A 200 -12.22 3.45 5.80
N TYR A 201 -11.25 3.00 4.99
CA TYR A 201 -11.29 1.70 4.32
C TYR A 201 -10.43 0.63 5.00
N TYR A 202 -10.00 0.86 6.24
CA TYR A 202 -9.11 -0.05 6.97
C TYR A 202 -9.60 -1.50 7.01
N THR A 203 -10.90 -1.71 7.23
CA THR A 203 -11.52 -3.03 7.28
C THR A 203 -11.69 -3.69 5.91
N GLY A 204 -11.50 -2.94 4.83
CA GLY A 204 -11.52 -3.42 3.45
C GLY A 204 -10.13 -3.72 2.89
N LEU A 205 -9.05 -3.60 3.70
CA LEU A 205 -7.68 -3.92 3.31
C LEU A 205 -7.40 -5.42 3.45
N TRP A 206 -8.05 -6.22 2.61
CA TRP A 206 -7.88 -7.68 2.54
C TRP A 206 -7.99 -8.16 1.09
N ASP A 207 -7.47 -9.35 0.82
CA ASP A 207 -7.50 -10.05 -0.45
C ASP A 207 -8.42 -11.26 -0.38
#